data_cc7cd90c5a17ac9e4904c74508446cf0
#
_entry.id   cc7cd90c5a17ac9e4904c74508446cf0
#
_cell.length_a   1.000
_cell.length_b   1.000
_cell.length_c   1.000
_cell.angle_alpha   90.00
_cell.angle_beta   90.00
_cell.angle_gamma   90.00
#
_symmetry.space_group_name_H-M   'P 1'
#
loop_
_entity.id
_entity.type
_entity.pdbx_description
1 polymer ?
#
loop_
_entity_poly.entity_id
_entity_poly.type
_entity_poly.pdbx_seq_one_letter_code
_entity_poly.pdbx_strand_id
1 'polypeptide(L)'
;VVDDRILVRAGFHAPVPGIEYEILIEPKMSFGTGHHSTTALMLRTILDNKERITGKRVLDMGCGTGILSILAAKTGAREITGIDIDEWAYNNAMENIRANGLNNITIKIGDARLLEAEAPFDVILANINRNILLEDMPHYVARLLPQGLLIMSGFYLQDLPLIQERAAQSGLTFM
;
A
#
# COMPACT_ATOMS: atom_id res chain seq x y z
N VAL A 1 -16.96 -5.44 1.85
CA VAL A 1 -16.36 -5.80 3.14
C VAL A 1 -15.19 -6.74 2.89
N VAL A 2 -14.08 -6.54 3.57
CA VAL A 2 -12.92 -7.43 3.53
C VAL A 2 -12.75 -8.01 4.93
N ASP A 3 -12.78 -9.34 5.01
CA ASP A 3 -12.54 -10.14 6.22
C ASP A 3 -13.41 -9.75 7.43
N ASP A 4 -14.63 -9.28 7.17
CA ASP A 4 -15.59 -8.75 8.15
C ASP A 4 -15.06 -7.64 9.08
N ARG A 5 -13.86 -7.13 8.81
CA ARG A 5 -13.16 -6.12 9.61
C ARG A 5 -13.01 -4.78 8.88
N ILE A 6 -12.97 -4.78 7.54
CA ILE A 6 -12.77 -3.59 6.73
C ILE A 6 -13.97 -3.38 5.82
N LEU A 7 -14.60 -2.22 5.90
CA LEU A 7 -15.59 -1.76 4.94
C LEU A 7 -14.95 -0.72 4.01
N VAL A 8 -14.89 -1.05 2.73
CA VAL A 8 -14.56 -0.06 1.68
C VAL A 8 -15.88 0.36 1.03
N ARG A 9 -16.19 1.65 1.06
CA ARG A 9 -17.43 2.19 0.50
C ARG A 9 -17.24 3.56 -0.12
N ALA A 10 -18.14 3.94 -1.03
CA ALA A 10 -18.28 5.31 -1.47
C ALA A 10 -18.99 6.16 -0.40
N GLY A 11 -18.76 7.47 -0.44
CA GLY A 11 -19.35 8.39 0.53
C GLY A 11 -20.88 8.36 0.60
N PHE A 12 -21.54 8.03 -0.52
CA PHE A 12 -23.01 7.94 -0.61
C PHE A 12 -23.60 6.60 -0.11
N HIS A 13 -22.79 5.58 0.19
CA HIS A 13 -23.25 4.35 0.80
C HIS A 13 -23.34 4.48 2.32
N ALA A 14 -24.34 3.83 2.92
CA ALA A 14 -24.48 3.82 4.37
C ALA A 14 -23.34 3.08 5.08
N PRO A 15 -22.91 3.55 6.26
CA PRO A 15 -21.97 2.81 7.09
C PRO A 15 -22.58 1.49 7.58
N VAL A 16 -21.73 0.52 7.88
CA VAL A 16 -22.14 -0.77 8.44
C VAL A 16 -21.69 -0.82 9.91
N PRO A 17 -22.62 -1.03 10.86
CA PRO A 17 -22.26 -1.13 12.28
C PRO A 17 -21.33 -2.32 12.55
N GLY A 18 -20.43 -2.16 13.53
CA GLY A 18 -19.57 -3.25 14.00
C GLY A 18 -18.30 -3.49 13.17
N ILE A 19 -18.05 -2.69 12.16
CA ILE A 19 -16.82 -2.74 11.36
C ILE A 19 -15.66 -2.06 12.10
N GLU A 20 -14.50 -2.72 12.14
CA GLU A 20 -13.29 -2.19 12.80
C GLU A 20 -12.69 -1.01 12.04
N TYR A 21 -12.61 -1.11 10.71
CA TYR A 21 -12.05 -0.08 9.83
C TYR A 21 -13.00 0.25 8.69
N GLU A 22 -13.36 1.51 8.57
CA GLU A 22 -14.07 2.03 7.41
C GLU A 22 -13.11 2.86 6.55
N ILE A 23 -13.14 2.61 5.23
CA ILE A 23 -12.35 3.35 4.25
C ILE A 23 -13.30 3.93 3.21
N LEU A 24 -13.30 5.25 3.07
CA LEU A 24 -14.05 5.96 2.05
C LEU A 24 -13.20 6.07 0.79
N ILE A 25 -13.70 5.54 -0.32
CA ILE A 25 -13.09 5.65 -1.64
C ILE A 25 -14.12 6.21 -2.61
N GLU A 26 -13.80 7.35 -3.21
CA GLU A 26 -14.64 7.89 -4.29
C GLU A 26 -14.45 7.04 -5.56
N PRO A 27 -15.56 6.48 -6.11
CA PRO A 27 -15.48 5.64 -7.29
C PRO A 27 -15.21 6.49 -8.53
N LYS A 28 -13.95 6.62 -8.88
CA LYS A 28 -13.53 7.14 -10.18
C LYS A 28 -13.05 5.98 -11.05
N MET A 29 -13.02 6.17 -12.37
CA MET A 29 -12.59 5.14 -13.34
C MET A 29 -11.08 4.82 -13.25
N SER A 30 -10.50 4.87 -12.05
CA SER A 30 -9.10 4.53 -11.78
C SER A 30 -8.99 3.18 -11.08
N PHE A 31 -7.92 2.46 -11.36
CA PHE A 31 -7.59 1.19 -10.74
C PHE A 31 -7.47 1.32 -9.22
N GLY A 32 -7.79 0.25 -8.49
CA GLY A 32 -7.64 0.22 -7.04
C GLY A 32 -8.92 0.49 -6.24
N THR A 33 -10.09 0.15 -6.80
CA THR A 33 -11.39 0.32 -6.12
C THR A 33 -11.66 -0.69 -5.00
N GLY A 34 -10.67 -1.49 -4.59
CA GLY A 34 -10.83 -2.52 -3.57
C GLY A 34 -11.51 -3.80 -4.06
N HIS A 35 -11.95 -3.85 -5.31
CA HIS A 35 -12.57 -5.05 -5.90
C HIS A 35 -11.57 -6.06 -6.46
N HIS A 36 -10.29 -5.69 -6.56
CA HIS A 36 -9.25 -6.63 -6.95
C HIS A 36 -8.88 -7.55 -5.78
N SER A 37 -8.80 -8.85 -6.05
CA SER A 37 -8.39 -9.87 -5.08
C SER A 37 -7.05 -9.55 -4.41
N THR A 38 -6.12 -8.96 -5.16
CA THR A 38 -4.80 -8.55 -4.65
C THR A 38 -4.91 -7.39 -3.65
N THR A 39 -5.79 -6.42 -3.87
CA THR A 39 -6.03 -5.33 -2.92
C THR A 39 -6.62 -5.85 -1.62
N ALA A 40 -7.61 -6.74 -1.69
CA ALA A 40 -8.21 -7.36 -0.51
C ALA A 40 -7.17 -8.16 0.29
N LEU A 41 -6.29 -8.90 -0.41
CA LEU A 41 -5.19 -9.63 0.21
C LEU A 41 -4.22 -8.68 0.94
N MET A 42 -3.83 -7.57 0.30
CA MET A 42 -2.96 -6.56 0.91
C MET A 42 -3.61 -5.93 2.14
N LEU A 43 -4.88 -5.57 2.08
CA LEU A 43 -5.61 -5.00 3.23
C LEU A 43 -5.61 -5.96 4.42
N ARG A 44 -5.89 -7.26 4.18
CA ARG A 44 -5.81 -8.30 5.21
C ARG A 44 -4.39 -8.40 5.78
N THR A 45 -3.37 -8.47 4.92
CA THR A 45 -1.97 -8.58 5.33
C THR A 45 -1.53 -7.38 6.16
N ILE A 46 -2.00 -6.16 5.86
CA ILE A 46 -1.77 -4.97 6.67
C ILE A 46 -2.33 -5.16 8.09
N LEU A 47 -3.56 -5.65 8.22
CA LEU A 47 -4.17 -5.90 9.53
C LEU A 47 -3.44 -6.99 10.32
N ASP A 48 -3.05 -8.07 9.66
CA ASP A 48 -2.31 -9.17 10.29
C ASP A 48 -0.93 -8.74 10.80
N ASN A 49 -0.37 -7.68 10.20
CA ASN A 49 0.91 -7.07 10.59
C ASN A 49 0.76 -5.71 11.29
N LYS A 50 -0.40 -5.42 11.84
CA LYS A 50 -0.72 -4.13 12.48
C LYS A 50 0.34 -3.69 13.50
N GLU A 51 0.85 -4.61 14.31
CA GLU A 51 1.88 -4.31 15.32
C GLU A 51 3.19 -3.83 14.70
N ARG A 52 3.52 -4.30 13.51
CA ARG A 52 4.71 -3.88 12.75
C ARG A 52 4.52 -2.56 12.00
N ILE A 53 3.29 -2.09 11.90
CA ILE A 53 2.90 -0.86 11.18
C ILE A 53 2.66 0.29 12.16
N THR A 54 2.09 0.02 13.32
CA THR A 54 1.77 1.03 14.34
C THR A 54 3.03 1.82 14.76
N GLY A 55 2.97 3.14 14.66
CA GLY A 55 4.07 4.05 14.97
C GLY A 55 5.22 4.05 13.97
N LYS A 56 5.08 3.38 12.84
CA LYS A 56 6.13 3.18 11.85
C LYS A 56 5.99 4.10 10.64
N ARG A 57 7.08 4.21 9.89
CA ARG A 57 7.16 4.92 8.62
C ARG A 57 6.90 3.94 7.48
N VAL A 58 5.89 4.21 6.66
CA VAL A 58 5.37 3.30 5.64
C VAL A 58 5.48 3.93 4.24
N LEU A 59 5.89 3.14 3.27
CA LEU A 59 5.84 3.47 1.84
C LEU A 59 4.73 2.66 1.17
N ASP A 60 3.96 3.30 0.30
CA ASP A 60 2.97 2.68 -0.57
C ASP A 60 3.34 2.98 -2.04
N MET A 61 3.99 2.00 -2.69
CA MET A 61 4.43 2.12 -4.09
C MET A 61 3.32 1.73 -5.05
N GLY A 62 3.07 2.58 -6.06
CA GLY A 62 1.93 2.42 -6.94
C GLY A 62 0.62 2.59 -6.17
N CYS A 63 0.51 3.67 -5.39
CA CYS A 63 -0.54 3.82 -4.39
C CYS A 63 -1.97 3.91 -4.96
N GLY A 64 -2.14 4.21 -6.24
CA GLY A 64 -3.44 4.26 -6.90
C GLY A 64 -4.44 5.15 -6.18
N THR A 65 -5.54 4.58 -5.72
CA THR A 65 -6.56 5.29 -4.94
C THR A 65 -6.12 5.72 -3.54
N GLY A 66 -4.94 5.27 -3.09
CA GLY A 66 -4.46 5.50 -1.73
C GLY A 66 -5.06 4.57 -0.68
N ILE A 67 -5.78 3.53 -1.08
CA ILE A 67 -6.50 2.64 -0.16
C ILE A 67 -5.59 1.96 0.87
N LEU A 68 -4.40 1.49 0.47
CA LEU A 68 -3.44 0.86 1.37
C LEU A 68 -2.83 1.88 2.33
N SER A 69 -2.48 3.07 1.82
CA SER A 69 -2.01 4.20 2.63
C SER A 69 -3.04 4.60 3.69
N ILE A 70 -4.31 4.66 3.31
CA ILE A 70 -5.41 5.01 4.22
C ILE A 70 -5.55 3.96 5.33
N LEU A 71 -5.53 2.67 4.98
CA LEU A 71 -5.61 1.62 5.99
C LEU A 71 -4.38 1.65 6.92
N ALA A 72 -3.17 1.80 6.37
CA ALA A 72 -1.95 1.92 7.18
C ALA A 72 -2.04 3.09 8.18
N ALA A 73 -2.56 4.25 7.76
CA ALA A 73 -2.78 5.38 8.66
C ALA A 73 -3.80 5.05 9.76
N LYS A 74 -4.93 4.41 9.38
CA LYS A 74 -5.98 4.01 10.34
C LYS A 74 -5.52 2.93 11.32
N THR A 75 -4.53 2.11 10.95
CA THR A 75 -3.92 1.13 11.86
C THR A 75 -2.82 1.72 12.74
N GLY A 76 -2.56 3.02 12.62
CA GLY A 76 -1.67 3.75 13.51
C GLY A 76 -0.25 3.99 12.98
N ALA A 77 0.00 3.85 11.68
CA ALA A 77 1.27 4.26 11.10
C ALA A 77 1.56 5.74 11.44
N ARG A 78 2.82 6.04 11.73
CA ARG A 78 3.23 7.41 12.08
C ARG A 78 3.19 8.34 10.88
N GLU A 79 3.72 7.88 9.76
CA GLU A 79 3.89 8.65 8.54
C GLU A 79 3.83 7.71 7.34
N ILE A 80 3.09 8.10 6.31
CA ILE A 80 2.97 7.34 5.08
C ILE A 80 3.37 8.20 3.89
N THR A 81 4.21 7.65 3.01
CA THR A 81 4.49 8.21 1.70
C THR A 81 3.89 7.29 0.64
N GLY A 82 2.99 7.82 -0.18
CA GLY A 82 2.48 7.14 -1.36
C GLY A 82 3.13 7.70 -2.62
N ILE A 83 3.50 6.83 -3.54
CA ILE A 83 4.08 7.21 -4.84
C ILE A 83 3.29 6.55 -5.95
N ASP A 84 2.91 7.33 -6.96
CA ASP A 84 2.31 6.81 -8.19
C ASP A 84 2.82 7.61 -9.38
N ILE A 85 2.95 6.96 -10.53
CA ILE A 85 3.39 7.62 -11.75
C ILE A 85 2.27 8.42 -12.42
N ASP A 86 1.02 8.10 -12.07
CA ASP A 86 -0.18 8.65 -12.70
C ASP A 86 -0.74 9.85 -11.92
N GLU A 87 -0.85 10.99 -12.58
CA GLU A 87 -1.45 12.21 -12.01
C GLU A 87 -2.91 12.00 -11.60
N TRP A 88 -3.69 11.17 -12.33
CA TRP A 88 -5.05 10.83 -11.94
C TRP A 88 -5.10 10.05 -10.63
N ALA A 89 -4.17 9.11 -10.45
CA ALA A 89 -4.02 8.38 -9.20
C ALA A 89 -3.66 9.33 -8.06
N TYR A 90 -2.74 10.26 -8.27
CA TYR A 90 -2.40 11.30 -7.31
C TYR A 90 -3.63 12.09 -6.85
N ASN A 91 -4.39 12.64 -7.80
CA ASN A 91 -5.57 13.46 -7.48
C ASN A 91 -6.64 12.64 -6.75
N ASN A 92 -6.88 11.40 -7.18
CA ASN A 92 -7.85 10.51 -6.53
C ASN A 92 -7.41 10.13 -5.11
N ALA A 93 -6.15 9.77 -4.91
CA ALA A 93 -5.61 9.48 -3.59
C ALA A 93 -5.75 10.68 -2.63
N MET A 94 -5.45 11.89 -3.11
CA MET A 94 -5.59 13.12 -2.29
C MET A 94 -7.05 13.36 -1.87
N GLU A 95 -8.00 13.16 -2.76
CA GLU A 95 -9.44 13.27 -2.43
C GLU A 95 -9.85 12.22 -1.39
N ASN A 96 -9.44 10.96 -1.58
CA ASN A 96 -9.75 9.87 -0.65
C ASN A 96 -9.12 10.10 0.73
N ILE A 97 -7.89 10.58 0.79
CA ILE A 97 -7.20 10.91 2.05
C ILE A 97 -8.00 11.98 2.81
N ARG A 98 -8.44 13.04 2.13
CA ARG A 98 -9.28 14.10 2.73
C ARG A 98 -10.61 13.55 3.21
N ALA A 99 -11.29 12.72 2.40
CA ALA A 99 -12.56 12.09 2.76
C ALA A 99 -12.46 11.23 4.02
N ASN A 100 -11.28 10.64 4.29
CA ASN A 100 -11.01 9.87 5.51
C ASN A 100 -10.46 10.70 6.67
N GLY A 101 -10.31 12.02 6.52
CA GLY A 101 -9.85 12.92 7.59
C GLY A 101 -8.42 12.69 8.04
N LEU A 102 -7.54 12.20 7.16
CA LEU A 102 -6.16 11.87 7.46
C LEU A 102 -5.20 13.00 7.06
N ASN A 103 -4.15 13.22 7.87
CA ASN A 103 -3.18 14.29 7.67
C ASN A 103 -1.71 13.83 7.71
N ASN A 104 -1.46 12.54 7.84
CA ASN A 104 -0.13 11.95 7.95
C ASN A 104 0.29 11.15 6.70
N ILE A 105 -0.36 11.39 5.56
CA ILE A 105 -0.08 10.77 4.27
C ILE A 105 0.37 11.84 3.29
N THR A 106 1.54 11.65 2.68
CA THR A 106 2.05 12.48 1.59
C THR A 106 2.06 11.68 0.30
N ILE A 107 1.44 12.18 -0.76
CA ILE A 107 1.45 11.56 -2.07
C ILE A 107 2.41 12.31 -3.00
N LYS A 108 3.20 11.56 -3.76
CA LYS A 108 4.17 12.08 -4.74
C LYS A 108 3.93 11.44 -6.10
N ILE A 109 4.11 12.21 -7.16
CA ILE A 109 4.06 11.72 -8.55
C ILE A 109 5.47 11.35 -8.96
N GLY A 110 5.66 10.10 -9.39
CA GLY A 110 6.94 9.60 -9.88
C GLY A 110 7.06 8.08 -9.76
N ASP A 111 8.27 7.60 -9.90
CA ASP A 111 8.64 6.18 -9.83
C ASP A 111 9.61 5.88 -8.68
N ALA A 112 10.16 4.66 -8.65
CA ALA A 112 11.07 4.22 -7.60
C ALA A 112 12.36 5.05 -7.46
N ARG A 113 12.73 5.84 -8.46
CA ARG A 113 13.90 6.75 -8.38
C ARG A 113 13.69 7.86 -7.35
N LEU A 114 12.45 8.23 -7.04
CA LEU A 114 12.16 9.18 -5.97
C LEU A 114 12.65 8.70 -4.59
N LEU A 115 12.81 7.38 -4.43
CA LEU A 115 13.26 6.78 -3.17
C LEU A 115 14.71 7.18 -2.80
N GLU A 116 15.52 7.58 -3.76
CA GLU A 116 16.89 8.04 -3.51
C GLU A 116 16.93 9.26 -2.59
N ALA A 117 15.90 10.10 -2.63
CA ALA A 117 15.76 11.29 -1.78
C ALA A 117 14.98 11.03 -0.48
N GLU A 118 14.47 9.82 -0.28
CA GLU A 118 13.67 9.49 0.92
C GLU A 118 14.54 8.95 2.05
N ALA A 119 14.14 9.23 3.28
CA ALA A 119 14.63 8.52 4.45
C ALA A 119 14.14 7.06 4.43
N PRO A 120 14.82 6.11 5.08
CA PRO A 120 14.40 4.71 5.09
C PRO A 120 13.02 4.49 5.72
N PHE A 121 12.36 3.42 5.28
CA PHE A 121 11.04 3.00 5.73
C PHE A 121 11.12 1.74 6.60
N ASP A 122 10.21 1.62 7.55
CA ASP A 122 10.02 0.40 8.35
C ASP A 122 9.22 -0.65 7.57
N VAL A 123 8.25 -0.20 6.77
CA VAL A 123 7.37 -1.05 5.97
C VAL A 123 7.22 -0.47 4.57
N ILE A 124 7.32 -1.34 3.57
CA ILE A 124 7.06 -1.00 2.16
C ILE A 124 5.94 -1.90 1.65
N LEU A 125 4.90 -1.27 1.09
CA LEU A 125 3.77 -1.92 0.43
C LEU A 125 3.91 -1.71 -1.07
N ALA A 126 3.79 -2.77 -1.86
CA ALA A 126 3.84 -2.69 -3.32
C ALA A 126 2.84 -3.67 -3.95
N ASN A 127 1.68 -3.14 -4.36
CA ASN A 127 0.66 -3.89 -5.09
C ASN A 127 0.74 -3.52 -6.58
N ILE A 128 1.74 -4.03 -7.26
CA ILE A 128 2.14 -3.66 -8.62
C ILE A 128 2.42 -4.92 -9.43
N ASN A 129 2.38 -4.83 -10.76
CA ASN A 129 2.67 -5.99 -11.62
C ASN A 129 4.09 -6.53 -11.44
N ARG A 130 4.27 -7.82 -11.74
CA ARG A 130 5.51 -8.57 -11.58
C ARG A 130 6.74 -7.87 -12.17
N ASN A 131 6.64 -7.36 -13.39
CA ASN A 131 7.80 -6.82 -14.09
C ASN A 131 8.36 -5.58 -13.39
N ILE A 132 7.49 -4.69 -12.93
CA ILE A 132 7.88 -3.50 -12.15
C ILE A 132 8.44 -3.93 -10.79
N LEU A 133 7.82 -4.89 -10.09
CA LEU A 133 8.34 -5.39 -8.81
C LEU A 133 9.77 -5.93 -8.95
N LEU A 134 10.05 -6.70 -10.01
CA LEU A 134 11.39 -7.25 -10.27
C LEU A 134 12.42 -6.16 -10.57
N GLU A 135 12.02 -5.16 -11.33
CA GLU A 135 12.89 -4.02 -11.70
C GLU A 135 13.18 -3.13 -10.50
N ASP A 136 12.16 -2.76 -9.75
CA ASP A 136 12.23 -1.76 -8.68
C ASP A 136 12.70 -2.32 -7.33
N MET A 137 12.69 -3.63 -7.13
CA MET A 137 13.02 -4.27 -5.85
C MET A 137 14.35 -3.79 -5.24
N PRO A 138 15.44 -3.58 -6.00
CA PRO A 138 16.67 -3.01 -5.44
C PRO A 138 16.48 -1.63 -4.82
N HIS A 139 15.62 -0.78 -5.39
CA HIS A 139 15.29 0.53 -4.83
C HIS A 139 14.54 0.40 -3.51
N TYR A 140 13.59 -0.56 -3.41
CA TYR A 140 12.85 -0.83 -2.17
C TYR A 140 13.80 -1.28 -1.07
N VAL A 141 14.67 -2.25 -1.36
CA VAL A 141 15.61 -2.80 -0.38
C VAL A 141 16.60 -1.74 0.10
N ALA A 142 17.08 -0.86 -0.79
CA ALA A 142 17.97 0.23 -0.44
C ALA A 142 17.35 1.26 0.54
N ARG A 143 16.02 1.28 0.64
CA ARG A 143 15.27 2.18 1.54
C ARG A 143 14.44 1.45 2.58
N LEU A 144 14.66 0.16 2.77
CA LEU A 144 14.06 -0.62 3.84
C LEU A 144 15.03 -0.70 5.02
N LEU A 145 14.56 -0.36 6.21
CA LEU A 145 15.33 -0.50 7.44
C LEU A 145 15.68 -1.97 7.73
N PRO A 146 16.79 -2.26 8.44
CA PRO A 146 17.04 -3.61 8.95
C PRO A 146 15.82 -4.12 9.72
N GLN A 147 15.46 -5.39 9.51
CA GLN A 147 14.23 -6.00 10.06
C GLN A 147 12.93 -5.38 9.54
N GLY A 148 13.01 -4.51 8.53
CA GLY A 148 11.84 -3.94 7.86
C GLY A 148 11.04 -4.99 7.10
N LEU A 149 9.79 -4.65 6.79
CA LEU A 149 8.84 -5.53 6.14
C LEU A 149 8.51 -5.03 4.73
N LEU A 150 8.72 -5.88 3.72
CA LEU A 150 8.28 -5.64 2.34
C LEU A 150 7.10 -6.57 2.03
N ILE A 151 5.93 -5.98 1.75
CA ILE A 151 4.71 -6.70 1.37
C ILE A 151 4.44 -6.44 -0.10
N MET A 152 4.44 -7.49 -0.90
CA MET A 152 4.23 -7.39 -2.35
C MET A 152 3.03 -8.21 -2.80
N SER A 153 2.30 -7.68 -3.79
CA SER A 153 1.20 -8.35 -4.48
C SER A 153 1.05 -7.76 -5.89
N GLY A 154 0.00 -8.16 -6.62
CA GLY A 154 -0.22 -7.69 -7.99
C GLY A 154 0.39 -8.59 -9.05
N PHE A 155 0.77 -9.81 -8.69
CA PHE A 155 1.30 -10.84 -9.57
C PHE A 155 0.54 -12.15 -9.40
N TYR A 156 0.72 -13.08 -10.33
CA TYR A 156 0.08 -14.40 -10.28
C TYR A 156 0.89 -15.38 -9.44
N LEU A 157 0.24 -16.41 -8.93
CA LEU A 157 0.89 -17.45 -8.11
C LEU A 157 2.08 -18.12 -8.85
N GLN A 158 1.95 -18.30 -10.16
CA GLN A 158 3.02 -18.84 -11.01
C GLN A 158 4.29 -17.95 -11.06
N ASP A 159 4.16 -16.66 -10.72
CA ASP A 159 5.28 -15.71 -10.69
C ASP A 159 6.04 -15.73 -9.36
N LEU A 160 5.46 -16.35 -8.34
CA LEU A 160 6.00 -16.36 -6.98
C LEU A 160 7.46 -16.85 -6.90
N PRO A 161 7.86 -17.94 -7.58
CA PRO A 161 9.25 -18.39 -7.54
C PRO A 161 10.24 -17.32 -8.03
N LEU A 162 9.88 -16.58 -9.08
CA LEU A 162 10.71 -15.53 -9.65
C LEU A 162 10.84 -14.33 -8.70
N ILE A 163 9.74 -13.95 -8.05
CA ILE A 163 9.72 -12.88 -7.03
C ILE A 163 10.58 -13.30 -5.83
N GLN A 164 10.45 -14.54 -5.35
CA GLN A 164 11.23 -15.05 -4.23
C GLN A 164 12.73 -15.11 -4.54
N GLU A 165 13.10 -15.53 -5.74
CA GLU A 165 14.51 -15.56 -6.18
C GLU A 165 15.10 -14.15 -6.18
N ARG A 166 14.38 -13.18 -6.77
CA ARG A 166 14.82 -11.77 -6.79
C ARG A 166 14.92 -11.18 -5.38
N ALA A 167 13.99 -11.49 -4.52
CA ALA A 167 14.01 -11.07 -3.12
C ALA A 167 15.22 -11.63 -2.37
N ALA A 168 15.52 -12.92 -2.52
CA ALA A 168 16.68 -13.57 -1.92
C ALA A 168 18.00 -12.95 -2.43
N GLN A 169 18.11 -12.69 -3.74
CA GLN A 169 19.26 -12.01 -4.34
C GLN A 169 19.44 -10.59 -3.79
N SER A 170 18.38 -9.95 -3.36
CA SER A 170 18.37 -8.62 -2.76
C SER A 170 18.57 -8.63 -1.23
N GLY A 171 18.79 -9.79 -0.63
CA GLY A 171 19.04 -9.95 0.81
C GLY A 171 17.78 -10.03 1.67
N LEU A 172 16.61 -10.26 1.07
CA LEU A 172 15.35 -10.45 1.78
C LEU A 172 15.12 -11.92 2.12
N THR A 173 14.45 -12.15 3.23
CA THR A 173 13.97 -13.47 3.65
C THR A 173 12.46 -13.56 3.48
N PHE A 174 12.00 -14.60 2.82
CA PHE A 174 10.55 -14.86 2.68
C PHE A 174 9.96 -15.33 4.01
N MET A 175 8.74 -14.85 4.32
CA MET A 175 8.00 -15.20 5.52
C MET A 175 6.70 -15.92 5.17
#